data_f10508311733c58abc643a3b7bf04cfc
#
_entry.id   f10508311733c58abc643a3b7bf04cfc
#
_cell.length_a   1.000
_cell.length_b   1.000
_cell.length_c   1.000
_cell.angle_alpha   90.00
_cell.angle_beta   90.00
_cell.angle_gamma   90.00
#
_symmetry.space_group_name_H-M   'P 1'
#
loop_
_entity.id
_entity.type
_entity.pdbx_description
1 polymer ?
#
loop_
_entity_poly.entity_id
_entity_poly.type
_entity_poly.pdbx_seq_one_letter_code
_entity_poly.pdbx_strand_id
1 'polypeptide(L)'
;MKLILETERLMLREMDEKDLPSLIETLEDRETMYAYGGPFSREETISWLEKQKARYREDGFGLWAVIEKSSGSFLGQCGLTIQTWKEEKVLEIGYLFSRANWGE
;
A
#
# COMPACT_ATOMS: atom_id res chain seq x y z
N MET A 1 12.85 0.17 9.23
CA MET A 1 11.93 -0.39 8.24
C MET A 1 12.00 -1.91 8.27
N LYS A 2 10.85 -2.55 8.31
CA LYS A 2 10.82 -4.01 8.42
C LYS A 2 10.63 -4.65 7.05
N LEU A 3 11.56 -5.53 6.68
CA LEU A 3 11.46 -6.34 5.46
C LEU A 3 10.50 -7.50 5.71
N ILE A 4 9.51 -7.65 4.83
CA ILE A 4 8.50 -8.69 4.96
C ILE A 4 8.80 -9.87 4.05
N LEU A 5 9.10 -9.58 2.78
CA LEU A 5 9.31 -10.59 1.77
C LEU A 5 10.22 -10.06 0.69
N GLU A 6 11.05 -10.92 0.14
CA GLU A 6 11.97 -10.53 -0.91
C GLU A 6 11.96 -11.60 -2.00
N THR A 7 11.86 -11.14 -3.24
CA THR A 7 12.02 -11.99 -4.41
C THR A 7 13.25 -11.52 -5.18
N GLU A 8 13.53 -12.15 -6.31
CA GLU A 8 14.66 -11.77 -7.14
C GLU A 8 14.60 -10.31 -7.59
N ARG A 9 13.40 -9.81 -7.90
CA ARG A 9 13.20 -8.47 -8.45
C ARG A 9 12.56 -7.49 -7.49
N LEU A 10 11.78 -7.98 -6.54
CA LEU A 10 10.93 -7.15 -5.68
C LEU A 10 11.21 -7.36 -4.21
N MET A 11 10.88 -6.34 -3.44
CA MET A 11 11.00 -6.37 -1.99
C MET A 11 9.71 -5.78 -1.41
N LEU A 12 9.13 -6.46 -0.42
CA LEU A 12 7.98 -5.95 0.31
C LEU A 12 8.45 -5.56 1.72
N ARG A 13 8.10 -4.35 2.14
CA ARG A 13 8.45 -3.87 3.47
C ARG A 13 7.34 -3.02 4.06
N GLU A 14 7.37 -2.85 5.36
CA GLU A 14 6.42 -1.94 6.02
C GLU A 14 6.65 -0.52 5.53
N MET A 15 5.56 0.24 5.42
CA MET A 15 5.62 1.65 5.06
C MET A 15 5.87 2.52 6.28
N ASP A 16 6.49 3.67 6.07
CA ASP A 16 6.70 4.68 7.11
C ASP A 16 6.55 6.09 6.50
N GLU A 17 6.85 7.10 7.28
CA GLU A 17 6.68 8.49 6.84
C GLU A 17 7.50 8.85 5.61
N LYS A 18 8.58 8.14 5.37
CA LYS A 18 9.44 8.38 4.18
C LYS A 18 8.73 7.97 2.90
N ASP A 19 7.68 7.18 3.00
CA ASP A 19 6.90 6.73 1.83
C ASP A 19 5.80 7.70 1.44
N LEU A 20 5.58 8.75 2.23
CA LEU A 20 4.49 9.68 1.96
C LEU A 20 4.53 10.28 0.56
N PRO A 21 5.67 10.73 0.01
CA PRO A 21 5.70 11.26 -1.36
C PRO A 21 5.21 10.24 -2.39
N SER A 22 5.58 8.98 -2.24
CA SER A 22 5.15 7.91 -3.15
C SER A 22 3.66 7.62 -3.01
N LEU A 23 3.15 7.67 -1.79
CA LEU A 23 1.72 7.48 -1.54
C LEU A 23 0.91 8.63 -2.14
N ILE A 24 1.40 9.85 -2.05
CA ILE A 24 0.77 11.01 -2.67
C ILE A 24 0.68 10.80 -4.18
N GLU A 25 1.77 10.37 -4.79
CA GLU A 25 1.81 10.12 -6.22
C GLU A 25 0.78 9.08 -6.67
N THR A 26 0.54 8.06 -5.85
CA THR A 26 -0.40 6.98 -6.18
C THR A 26 -1.83 7.32 -5.77
N LEU A 27 -2.04 7.69 -4.51
CA LEU A 27 -3.38 7.83 -3.94
C LEU A 27 -4.06 9.13 -4.34
N GLU A 28 -3.30 10.15 -4.72
CA GLU A 28 -3.85 11.43 -5.14
C GLU A 28 -3.92 11.56 -6.66
N ASP A 29 -3.52 10.53 -7.40
CA ASP A 29 -3.60 10.52 -8.86
C ASP A 29 -5.01 10.12 -9.30
N ARG A 30 -5.67 11.01 -10.05
CA ARG A 30 -7.04 10.79 -10.51
C ARG A 30 -7.20 9.51 -11.31
N GLU A 31 -6.29 9.26 -12.22
CA GLU A 31 -6.42 8.09 -13.10
C GLU A 31 -6.15 6.78 -12.36
N THR A 32 -5.14 6.78 -11.50
CA THR A 32 -4.84 5.61 -10.69
C THR A 32 -6.04 5.26 -9.79
N MET A 33 -6.65 6.27 -9.19
CA MET A 33 -7.72 6.06 -8.21
C MET A 33 -9.11 6.01 -8.79
N TYR A 34 -9.24 6.11 -10.11
CA TYR A 34 -10.56 6.07 -10.75
C TYR A 34 -11.37 4.84 -10.34
N ALA A 35 -10.75 3.67 -10.35
CA ALA A 35 -11.43 2.41 -10.01
C ALA A 35 -11.65 2.24 -8.50
N TYR A 36 -11.09 3.13 -7.68
CA TYR A 36 -11.13 3.03 -6.22
C TYR A 36 -11.96 4.15 -5.58
N GLY A 37 -12.79 4.82 -6.38
CA GLY A 37 -13.68 5.86 -5.86
C GLY A 37 -13.16 7.27 -6.01
N GLY A 38 -12.03 7.46 -6.68
CA GLY A 38 -11.45 8.76 -6.93
C GLY A 38 -10.21 9.06 -6.10
N PRO A 39 -9.51 10.17 -6.39
CA PRO A 39 -8.26 10.49 -5.70
C PRO A 39 -8.50 10.90 -4.24
N PHE A 40 -7.53 10.59 -3.40
CA PHE A 40 -7.54 11.00 -2.00
C PHE A 40 -7.15 12.47 -1.86
N SER A 41 -7.61 13.10 -0.78
CA SER A 41 -7.07 14.37 -0.33
C SER A 41 -5.75 14.08 0.40
N ARG A 42 -4.99 15.14 0.69
CA ARG A 42 -3.77 14.99 1.46
C ARG A 42 -4.05 14.41 2.85
N GLU A 43 -5.13 14.84 3.50
CA GLU A 43 -5.50 14.32 4.81
C GLU A 43 -5.85 12.84 4.74
N GLU A 44 -6.53 12.42 3.69
CA GLU A 44 -6.87 11.02 3.49
C GLU A 44 -5.63 10.17 3.24
N THR A 45 -4.65 10.70 2.50
CA THR A 45 -3.39 10.00 2.25
C THR A 45 -2.62 9.79 3.54
N ILE A 46 -2.53 10.82 4.38
CA ILE A 46 -1.86 10.71 5.68
C ILE A 46 -2.58 9.71 6.58
N SER A 47 -3.90 9.76 6.61
CA SER A 47 -4.71 8.81 7.39
C SER A 47 -4.51 7.38 6.90
N TRP A 48 -4.39 7.18 5.60
CA TRP A 48 -4.13 5.87 5.01
C TRP A 48 -2.82 5.28 5.53
N LEU A 49 -1.76 6.07 5.54
CA LEU A 49 -0.46 5.64 6.05
C LEU A 49 -0.55 5.28 7.54
N GLU A 50 -1.19 6.13 8.33
CA GLU A 50 -1.33 5.87 9.77
C GLU A 50 -2.15 4.60 10.02
N LYS A 51 -3.15 4.35 9.20
CA LYS A 51 -3.97 3.14 9.28
C LYS A 51 -3.12 1.89 9.03
N GLN A 52 -2.21 1.93 8.03
CA GLN A 52 -1.35 0.79 7.76
C GLN A 52 -0.36 0.57 8.91
N LYS A 53 0.20 1.62 9.46
CA LYS A 53 1.09 1.52 10.60
C LYS A 53 0.39 0.91 11.81
N ALA A 54 -0.86 1.29 12.03
CA ALA A 54 -1.66 0.71 13.11
C ALA A 54 -1.92 -0.78 12.87
N ARG A 55 -2.21 -1.17 11.64
CA ARG A 55 -2.41 -2.58 11.29
C ARG A 55 -1.15 -3.42 11.56
N TYR A 56 0.02 -2.90 11.24
CA TYR A 56 1.28 -3.60 11.53
C TYR A 56 1.42 -3.87 13.02
N ARG A 57 1.06 -2.90 13.86
CA ARG A 57 1.16 -3.04 15.32
C ARG A 57 0.11 -3.99 15.90
N GLU A 58 -1.12 -3.90 15.39
CA GLU A 58 -2.26 -4.63 15.98
C GLU A 58 -2.45 -6.02 15.39
N ASP A 59 -2.31 -6.15 14.07
CA ASP A 59 -2.56 -7.41 13.38
C ASP A 59 -1.27 -8.12 12.96
N GLY A 60 -0.15 -7.43 12.97
CA GLY A 60 1.13 -7.96 12.51
C GLY A 60 1.29 -7.91 10.99
N PHE A 61 0.31 -7.38 10.27
CA PHE A 61 0.35 -7.24 8.82
C PHE A 61 -0.56 -6.10 8.37
N GLY A 62 -0.49 -5.77 7.10
CA GLY A 62 -1.27 -4.71 6.49
C GLY A 62 -0.84 -4.60 5.04
N LEU A 63 -1.02 -3.46 4.42
CA LEU A 63 -0.50 -3.23 3.08
C LEU A 63 0.97 -2.81 3.18
N TRP A 64 1.81 -3.48 2.43
CA TRP A 64 3.25 -3.24 2.43
C TRP A 64 3.68 -2.57 1.14
N ALA A 65 4.76 -1.80 1.21
CA ALA A 65 5.35 -1.18 0.04
C ALA A 65 5.98 -2.23 -0.85
N VAL A 66 5.74 -2.15 -2.15
CA VAL A 66 6.37 -3.00 -3.16
C VAL A 66 7.46 -2.18 -3.82
N ILE A 67 8.70 -2.59 -3.63
CA ILE A 67 9.87 -1.85 -4.12
C ILE A 67 10.57 -2.68 -5.18
N GLU A 68 10.91 -2.03 -6.29
CA GLU A 68 11.73 -2.67 -7.32
C GLU A 68 13.20 -2.57 -6.90
N LYS A 69 13.86 -3.72 -6.77
CA LYS A 69 15.21 -3.77 -6.23
C LYS A 69 16.24 -3.06 -7.10
N SER A 70 16.09 -3.15 -8.41
CA SER A 70 17.07 -2.56 -9.34
C SER A 70 17.09 -1.04 -9.32
N SER A 71 15.94 -0.41 -9.05
CA SER A 71 15.82 1.05 -9.10
C SER A 71 15.53 1.69 -7.74
N GLY A 72 15.06 0.89 -6.78
CA GLY A 72 14.57 1.41 -5.51
C GLY A 72 13.20 2.05 -5.63
N SER A 73 12.54 1.92 -6.77
CA SER A 73 11.25 2.56 -7.02
C SER A 73 10.12 1.94 -6.23
N PHE A 74 9.25 2.78 -5.70
CA PHE A 74 8.02 2.38 -5.03
C PHE A 74 6.98 2.11 -6.12
N LEU A 75 6.67 0.85 -6.35
CA LEU A 75 5.74 0.46 -7.41
C LEU A 75 4.28 0.50 -6.98
N GLY A 76 4.03 0.28 -5.72
CA GLY A 76 2.67 0.23 -5.20
C GLY A 76 2.60 -0.42 -3.84
N GLN A 77 1.42 -0.91 -3.49
CA GLN A 77 1.15 -1.52 -2.20
C GLN A 77 0.51 -2.89 -2.42
N CYS A 78 0.86 -3.84 -1.59
CA CYS A 78 0.29 -5.19 -1.62
C CYS A 78 0.34 -5.77 -0.23
N GLY A 79 -0.70 -6.46 0.19
CA GLY A 79 -0.66 -7.08 1.50
C GLY A 79 -1.96 -7.72 1.91
N LEU A 80 -2.09 -7.91 3.21
CA LEU A 80 -3.24 -8.57 3.82
C LEU A 80 -3.95 -7.60 4.75
N THR A 81 -5.26 -7.64 4.76
CA THR A 81 -6.07 -6.84 5.68
C THR A 81 -7.19 -7.70 6.25
N ILE A 82 -7.62 -7.36 7.46
CA ILE A 82 -8.78 -8.00 8.06
C ILE A 82 -9.99 -7.11 7.77
N GLN A 83 -10.99 -7.68 7.13
CA GLN A 83 -12.23 -6.98 6.79
C GLN A 83 -13.39 -7.67 7.50
N THR A 84 -14.45 -6.92 7.78
CA THR A 84 -15.67 -7.49 8.35
C THR A 84 -16.67 -7.70 7.23
N TRP A 85 -17.16 -8.95 7.12
CA TRP A 85 -18.17 -9.31 6.14
C TRP A 85 -19.21 -10.19 6.81
N LYS A 86 -20.47 -9.74 6.81
CA LYS A 86 -21.57 -10.44 7.49
C LYS A 86 -21.24 -10.81 8.93
N GLU A 87 -20.66 -9.83 9.65
CA GLU A 87 -20.27 -9.97 11.06
C GLU A 87 -19.11 -10.94 11.31
N GLU A 88 -18.48 -11.44 10.24
CA GLU A 88 -17.31 -12.30 10.36
C GLU A 88 -16.08 -11.54 9.91
N LYS A 89 -14.95 -11.85 10.54
CA LYS A 89 -13.65 -11.30 10.13
C LYS A 89 -13.07 -12.19 9.05
N VAL A 90 -12.73 -11.60 7.92
CA VAL A 90 -12.12 -12.33 6.81
C VAL A 90 -10.79 -11.70 6.43
N LEU A 91 -9.86 -12.50 6.00
CA LEU A 91 -8.59 -12.04 5.48
C LEU A 91 -8.76 -11.70 4.00
N GLU A 92 -8.31 -10.52 3.62
CA GLU A 92 -8.43 -10.07 2.25
C GLU A 92 -7.05 -9.69 1.71
N ILE A 93 -6.76 -10.09 0.48
CA ILE A 93 -5.55 -9.68 -0.21
C ILE A 93 -5.86 -8.38 -0.93
N GLY A 94 -5.08 -7.35 -0.61
CA GLY A 94 -5.22 -6.04 -1.25
C GLY A 94 -3.99 -5.70 -2.06
N TYR A 95 -4.17 -4.93 -3.12
CA TYR A 95 -3.05 -4.39 -3.88
C TYR A 95 -3.48 -3.10 -4.57
N LEU A 96 -2.50 -2.22 -4.79
CA LEU A 96 -2.72 -0.93 -5.42
C LEU A 96 -1.39 -0.47 -6.02
N PHE A 97 -1.35 -0.35 -7.34
CA PHE A 97 -0.14 0.07 -8.04
C PHE A 97 -0.33 1.41 -8.73
N SER A 98 0.73 2.20 -8.81
CA SER A 98 0.67 3.47 -9.51
C SER A 98 0.42 3.23 -11.00
N ARG A 99 -0.22 4.20 -11.66
CA ARG A 99 -0.55 4.08 -13.07
C ARG A 99 0.69 3.86 -13.95
N ALA A 100 1.80 4.46 -13.57
CA ALA A 100 3.04 4.34 -14.34
C ALA A 100 3.57 2.90 -14.38
N ASN A 101 3.10 2.03 -13.49
CA ASN A 101 3.57 0.65 -13.37
C ASN A 101 2.53 -0.39 -13.79
N TRP A 102 1.41 0.05 -14.35
CA TRP A 102 0.39 -0.88 -14.81
C TRP A 102 0.95 -1.76 -15.93
N GLY A 103 0.71 -3.07 -15.80
CA GLY A 103 1.17 -4.03 -16.80
C GLY A 103 2.57 -4.57 -16.57
N GLU A 104 3.23 -4.19 -15.50
CA GLU A 104 4.55 -4.67 -15.13
C GLU A 104 4.54 -5.81 -14.12
#